data_3835836eef4f45696f9d93b524c65d29
#
_entry.id   3835836eef4f45696f9d93b524c65d29
#
_cell.length_a   1.000
_cell.length_b   1.000
_cell.length_c   1.000
_cell.angle_alpha   90.00
_cell.angle_beta   90.00
_cell.angle_gamma   90.00
#
_symmetry.space_group_name_H-M   'P 1'
#
loop_
_entity.id
_entity.type
_entity.pdbx_description
1 polymer ?
#
loop_
_entity_poly.entity_id
_entity_poly.type
_entity_poly.pdbx_seq_one_letter_code
_entity_poly.pdbx_strand_id
1 'polypeptide(L)'
;MSDNVQLNGLCDRFRGFYPVVIDVETAGFNAKTDALLEIAAITLKMDEQGWLMPDNTLHFHVEPFEGANLEPEALAFNGIDPNNPLRGAVSEYDALHAIFKMVRKGIKDSDCNRAIMVAHN
;
A
#
# COMPACT_ATOMS: atom_id res chain seq x y z
N MET A 1 -32.96 -0.81 4.39
CA MET A 1 -32.62 -1.21 3.03
C MET A 1 -31.43 -2.13 3.03
N SER A 2 -31.60 -3.32 2.51
CA SER A 2 -30.54 -4.34 2.50
C SER A 2 -29.30 -3.89 1.75
N ASP A 3 -29.47 -3.11 0.70
CA ASP A 3 -28.34 -2.65 -0.11
C ASP A 3 -27.39 -1.74 0.69
N ASN A 4 -27.93 -0.93 1.59
CA ASN A 4 -27.11 -0.04 2.41
C ASN A 4 -26.24 -0.84 3.39
N VAL A 5 -26.76 -1.94 3.89
CA VAL A 5 -26.01 -2.81 4.81
C VAL A 5 -24.82 -3.42 4.09
N GLN A 6 -24.99 -3.85 2.84
CA GLN A 6 -23.90 -4.42 2.06
C GLN A 6 -22.84 -3.39 1.73
N LEU A 7 -23.24 -2.17 1.37
CA LEU A 7 -22.28 -1.11 1.05
C LEU A 7 -21.43 -0.73 2.25
N ASN A 8 -21.99 -0.82 3.44
CA ASN A 8 -21.32 -0.43 4.67
C ASN A 8 -20.65 -1.62 5.39
N GLY A 9 -20.79 -2.83 4.83
CA GLY A 9 -20.33 -4.04 5.47
C GLY A 9 -18.85 -4.02 5.85
N LEU A 10 -18.01 -3.52 4.96
CA LEU A 10 -16.56 -3.46 5.21
C LEU A 10 -16.23 -2.54 6.38
N CYS A 11 -16.83 -1.35 6.41
CA CYS A 11 -16.57 -0.40 7.47
C CYS A 11 -17.18 -0.83 8.79
N ASP A 12 -18.35 -1.46 8.77
CA ASP A 12 -18.96 -2.02 9.97
C ASP A 12 -18.06 -3.08 10.60
N ARG A 13 -17.47 -3.91 9.77
CA ARG A 13 -16.58 -4.96 10.24
C ARG A 13 -15.33 -4.42 10.94
N PHE A 14 -14.84 -3.28 10.48
CA PHE A 14 -13.59 -2.70 10.97
C PHE A 14 -13.81 -1.38 11.73
N ARG A 15 -14.98 -1.21 12.32
CA ARG A 15 -15.31 -0.07 13.19
C ARG A 15 -15.17 1.30 12.50
N GLY A 16 -15.55 1.37 11.25
CA GLY A 16 -15.45 2.60 10.45
C GLY A 16 -14.11 2.79 9.76
N PHE A 17 -13.16 1.87 9.95
CA PHE A 17 -11.87 1.94 9.27
C PHE A 17 -11.90 1.22 7.93
N TYR A 18 -11.20 1.81 6.97
CA TYR A 18 -11.01 1.25 5.66
C TYR A 18 -9.63 0.56 5.63
N PRO A 19 -9.57 -0.78 5.60
CA PRO A 19 -8.28 -1.47 5.66
C PRO A 19 -7.55 -1.40 4.33
N VAL A 20 -6.24 -1.16 4.41
CA VAL A 20 -5.34 -1.16 3.25
C VAL A 20 -4.16 -2.05 3.61
N VAL A 21 -3.94 -3.09 2.84
CA VAL A 21 -2.81 -4.00 3.05
C VAL A 21 -1.61 -3.42 2.32
N ILE A 22 -0.52 -3.19 3.05
CA ILE A 22 0.70 -2.58 2.52
C ILE A 22 1.85 -3.57 2.67
N ASP A 23 2.64 -3.69 1.62
CA ASP A 23 3.91 -4.42 1.65
C ASP A 23 4.99 -3.55 1.05
N VAL A 24 6.16 -3.51 1.68
CA VAL A 24 7.29 -2.70 1.21
C VAL A 24 8.56 -3.50 1.19
N GLU A 25 9.45 -3.14 0.26
CA GLU A 25 10.84 -3.55 0.26
C GLU A 25 11.70 -2.30 0.39
N THR A 26 12.64 -2.33 1.33
CA THR A 26 13.47 -1.17 1.64
C THR A 26 14.95 -1.52 1.59
N ALA A 27 15.77 -0.49 1.52
CA ALA A 27 17.22 -0.64 1.51
C ALA A 27 17.84 -0.69 2.91
N GLY A 28 17.04 -0.94 3.93
CA GLY A 28 17.48 -1.04 5.32
C GLY A 28 16.33 -0.75 6.28
N PHE A 29 16.63 -0.79 7.58
CA PHE A 29 15.60 -0.66 8.61
C PHE A 29 15.45 0.75 9.18
N ASN A 30 16.26 1.70 8.75
CA ASN A 30 16.13 3.08 9.22
C ASN A 30 15.21 3.87 8.30
N ALA A 31 13.99 4.11 8.74
CA ALA A 31 12.96 4.78 7.94
C ALA A 31 13.34 6.22 7.57
N LYS A 32 14.27 6.84 8.30
CA LYS A 32 14.67 8.22 8.03
C LYS A 32 15.73 8.35 6.96
N THR A 33 16.56 7.33 6.79
CA THR A 33 17.74 7.40 5.93
C THR A 33 17.71 6.40 4.78
N ASP A 34 17.04 5.26 4.96
CA ASP A 34 17.11 4.16 4.01
C ASP A 34 16.03 4.29 2.95
N ALA A 35 16.36 3.90 1.72
CA ALA A 35 15.47 4.07 0.60
C ALA A 35 14.28 3.12 0.65
N LEU A 36 13.11 3.61 0.25
CA LEU A 36 11.99 2.77 -0.15
C LEU A 36 12.25 2.32 -1.59
N LEU A 37 12.20 1.02 -1.85
CA LEU A 37 12.53 0.47 -3.17
C LEU A 37 11.33 -0.13 -3.88
N GLU A 38 10.34 -0.61 -3.14
CA GLU A 38 9.15 -1.22 -3.71
C GLU A 38 8.00 -1.09 -2.74
N ILE A 39 6.81 -0.84 -3.26
CA ILE A 39 5.61 -0.74 -2.43
C ILE A 39 4.42 -1.31 -3.16
N ALA A 40 3.63 -2.10 -2.45
CA ALA A 40 2.34 -2.60 -2.93
C ALA A 40 1.26 -2.20 -1.94
N ALA A 41 0.11 -1.85 -2.47
CA ALA A 41 -1.06 -1.51 -1.66
C ALA A 41 -2.27 -2.24 -2.23
N ILE A 42 -3.01 -2.93 -1.37
CA ILE A 42 -4.19 -3.69 -1.77
C ILE A 42 -5.35 -3.23 -0.91
N THR A 43 -6.42 -2.77 -1.56
CA THR A 43 -7.67 -2.49 -0.88
C THR A 43 -8.55 -3.72 -0.90
N LEU A 44 -9.52 -3.77 0.01
CA LEU A 44 -10.37 -4.94 0.20
C LEU A 44 -11.82 -4.58 -0.06
N LYS A 45 -12.59 -5.61 -0.41
CA LYS A 45 -14.03 -5.55 -0.46
C LYS A 45 -14.59 -6.81 0.18
N MET A 46 -15.88 -6.81 0.50
CA MET A 46 -16.57 -7.99 0.98
C MET A 46 -17.50 -8.51 -0.10
N ASP A 47 -17.54 -9.83 -0.24
CA ASP A 47 -18.54 -10.46 -1.13
C ASP A 47 -19.90 -10.56 -0.43
N GLU A 48 -20.87 -11.17 -1.11
CA GLU A 48 -22.23 -11.28 -0.60
C GLU A 48 -22.33 -12.11 0.67
N GLN A 49 -21.37 -13.02 0.89
CA GLN A 49 -21.31 -13.87 2.09
C GLN A 49 -20.50 -13.25 3.22
N GLY A 50 -19.93 -12.07 3.01
CA GLY A 50 -19.12 -11.39 4.00
C GLY A 50 -17.65 -11.79 4.01
N TRP A 51 -17.17 -12.49 3.00
CA TRP A 51 -15.76 -12.82 2.87
C TRP A 51 -14.98 -11.64 2.31
N LEU A 52 -13.82 -11.42 2.88
CA LEU A 52 -12.90 -10.39 2.38
C LEU A 52 -12.20 -10.88 1.13
N MET A 53 -12.03 -9.98 0.17
CA MET A 53 -11.31 -10.26 -1.07
C MET A 53 -10.61 -9.00 -1.55
N PRO A 54 -9.55 -9.15 -2.36
CA PRO A 54 -8.88 -7.97 -2.93
C PRO A 54 -9.83 -7.20 -3.84
N ASP A 55 -9.74 -5.87 -3.77
CA ASP A 55 -10.50 -4.98 -4.63
C ASP A 55 -9.60 -4.34 -5.67
N ASN A 56 -8.70 -3.45 -5.23
CA ASN A 56 -7.75 -2.78 -6.12
C ASN A 56 -6.33 -3.03 -5.61
N THR A 57 -5.40 -3.16 -6.54
CA THR A 57 -3.98 -3.35 -6.23
C THR A 57 -3.16 -2.32 -6.99
N LEU A 58 -2.26 -1.65 -6.29
CA LEU A 58 -1.21 -0.84 -6.88
C LEU A 58 0.13 -1.39 -6.44
N HIS A 59 1.08 -1.43 -7.37
CA HIS A 59 2.43 -1.91 -7.10
C HIS A 59 3.40 -1.02 -7.86
N PHE A 60 4.42 -0.53 -7.15
CA PHE A 60 5.43 0.34 -7.74
C PHE A 60 6.82 -0.08 -7.33
N HIS A 61 7.74 -0.05 -8.28
CA HIS A 61 9.16 0.07 -8.00
C HIS A 61 9.44 1.55 -7.76
N VAL A 62 10.25 1.85 -6.77
CA VAL A 62 10.46 3.22 -6.31
C VAL A 62 11.94 3.60 -6.46
N GLU A 63 12.18 4.77 -7.03
CA GLU A 63 13.52 5.34 -7.09
C GLU A 63 13.99 5.74 -5.70
N PRO A 64 15.22 5.39 -5.30
CA PRO A 64 15.76 5.92 -4.06
C PRO A 64 15.72 7.45 -4.06
N PHE A 65 15.31 8.05 -2.95
CA PHE A 65 15.34 9.50 -2.85
C PHE A 65 16.80 9.99 -2.82
N GLU A 66 17.01 11.24 -3.21
CA GLU A 66 18.36 11.81 -3.26
C GLU A 66 19.02 11.77 -1.88
N GLY A 67 20.22 11.20 -1.82
CA GLY A 67 20.94 11.03 -0.56
C GLY A 67 20.50 9.84 0.27
N ALA A 68 19.61 9.00 -0.24
CA ALA A 68 19.16 7.82 0.48
C ALA A 68 20.29 6.84 0.74
N ASN A 69 20.24 6.20 1.90
CA ASN A 69 21.17 5.13 2.21
C ASN A 69 20.70 3.81 1.59
N LEU A 70 21.65 3.06 1.05
CA LEU A 70 21.40 1.77 0.43
C LEU A 70 22.26 0.73 1.15
N GLU A 71 21.68 0.00 2.10
CA GLU A 71 22.41 -1.01 2.85
C GLU A 71 22.69 -2.24 1.99
N PRO A 72 23.96 -2.62 1.78
CA PRO A 72 24.29 -3.76 0.92
C PRO A 72 23.63 -5.07 1.36
N GLU A 73 23.50 -5.31 2.65
CA GLU A 73 22.88 -6.53 3.16
C GLU A 73 21.38 -6.59 2.81
N ALA A 74 20.70 -5.45 2.88
CA ALA A 74 19.28 -5.39 2.53
C ALA A 74 19.08 -5.63 1.03
N LEU A 75 19.92 -5.03 0.19
CA LEU A 75 19.85 -5.24 -1.25
C LEU A 75 20.14 -6.68 -1.64
N ALA A 76 21.11 -7.31 -0.96
CA ALA A 76 21.42 -8.72 -1.18
C ALA A 76 20.24 -9.61 -0.77
N PHE A 77 19.57 -9.25 0.31
CA PHE A 77 18.43 -10.01 0.83
C PHE A 77 17.22 -9.94 -0.10
N ASN A 78 16.85 -8.75 -0.55
CA ASN A 78 15.66 -8.59 -1.38
C ASN A 78 15.93 -8.73 -2.89
N GLY A 79 17.20 -8.79 -3.30
CA GLY A 79 17.56 -9.00 -4.69
C GLY A 79 17.30 -7.81 -5.61
N ILE A 80 17.07 -6.64 -5.06
CA ILE A 80 16.77 -5.45 -5.85
C ILE A 80 18.05 -4.72 -6.22
N ASP A 81 18.23 -4.44 -7.52
CA ASP A 81 19.28 -3.54 -8.01
C ASP A 81 18.63 -2.17 -8.25
N PRO A 82 18.88 -1.19 -7.36
CA PRO A 82 18.22 0.11 -7.47
C PRO A 82 18.65 0.91 -8.71
N ASN A 83 19.75 0.51 -9.33
CA ASN A 83 20.27 1.20 -10.53
C ASN A 83 19.80 0.56 -11.84
N ASN A 84 19.04 -0.52 -11.77
CA ASN A 84 18.56 -1.19 -12.97
C ASN A 84 17.45 -0.34 -13.65
N PRO A 85 17.69 0.18 -14.85
CA PRO A 85 16.71 1.04 -15.52
C PRO A 85 15.46 0.27 -15.97
N LEU A 86 15.54 -1.07 -16.04
CA LEU A 86 14.41 -1.91 -16.45
C LEU A 86 13.37 -2.08 -15.35
N ARG A 87 13.64 -1.61 -14.13
CA ARG A 87 12.66 -1.67 -13.04
C ARG A 87 11.41 -0.84 -13.32
N GLY A 88 11.52 0.20 -14.16
CA GLY A 88 10.40 1.11 -14.37
C GLY A 88 10.03 1.87 -13.11
N ALA A 89 11.03 2.20 -12.29
CA ALA A 89 10.80 2.83 -10.99
C ALA A 89 10.27 4.25 -11.13
N VAL A 90 9.40 4.62 -10.19
CA VAL A 90 8.85 5.98 -10.10
C VAL A 90 9.35 6.65 -8.82
N SER A 91 9.15 7.95 -8.70
CA SER A 91 9.51 8.66 -7.48
C SER A 91 8.65 8.21 -6.29
N GLU A 92 9.17 8.38 -5.07
CA GLU A 92 8.37 8.15 -3.87
C GLU A 92 7.08 8.95 -3.91
N TYR A 93 7.17 10.22 -4.33
CA TYR A 93 6.00 11.09 -4.41
C TYR A 93 4.93 10.50 -5.31
N ASP A 94 5.31 10.05 -6.51
CA ASP A 94 4.33 9.53 -7.47
C ASP A 94 3.70 8.24 -6.96
N ALA A 95 4.49 7.34 -6.38
CA ALA A 95 3.99 6.08 -5.83
C ALA A 95 3.00 6.34 -4.69
N LEU A 96 3.39 7.14 -3.71
CA LEU A 96 2.56 7.43 -2.55
C LEU A 96 1.33 8.25 -2.92
N HIS A 97 1.47 9.19 -3.85
CA HIS A 97 0.33 9.99 -4.32
C HIS A 97 -0.74 9.10 -4.94
N ALA A 98 -0.33 8.16 -5.80
CA ALA A 98 -1.27 7.23 -6.43
C ALA A 98 -1.95 6.34 -5.39
N ILE A 99 -1.18 5.82 -4.43
CA ILE A 99 -1.73 4.96 -3.38
C ILE A 99 -2.73 5.73 -2.50
N PHE A 100 -2.36 6.90 -2.03
CA PHE A 100 -3.26 7.68 -1.17
C PHE A 100 -4.49 8.18 -1.90
N LYS A 101 -4.38 8.46 -3.19
CA LYS A 101 -5.54 8.78 -4.02
C LYS A 101 -6.53 7.61 -4.06
N MET A 102 -6.02 6.39 -4.27
CA MET A 102 -6.84 5.19 -4.26
C MET A 102 -7.49 4.98 -2.89
N VAL A 103 -6.73 5.18 -1.81
CA VAL A 103 -7.23 5.02 -0.43
C VAL A 103 -8.34 6.03 -0.13
N ARG A 104 -8.13 7.30 -0.47
CA ARG A 104 -9.15 8.34 -0.24
C ARG A 104 -10.43 8.04 -0.99
N LYS A 105 -10.31 7.57 -2.23
CA LYS A 105 -11.48 7.16 -3.01
C LYS A 105 -12.21 6.00 -2.35
N GLY A 106 -11.47 5.01 -1.88
CA GLY A 106 -12.05 3.86 -1.18
C GLY A 106 -12.77 4.24 0.10
N ILE A 107 -12.20 5.13 0.89
CA ILE A 107 -12.84 5.64 2.11
C ILE A 107 -14.18 6.30 1.77
N LYS A 108 -14.18 7.14 0.76
CA LYS A 108 -15.39 7.84 0.32
C LYS A 108 -16.45 6.88 -0.21
N ASP A 109 -16.05 5.98 -1.10
CA ASP A 109 -16.98 5.05 -1.75
C ASP A 109 -17.57 4.04 -0.77
N SER A 110 -16.82 3.71 0.28
CA SER A 110 -17.25 2.73 1.30
C SER A 110 -17.88 3.38 2.52
N ASP A 111 -17.98 4.70 2.53
CA ASP A 111 -18.53 5.47 3.64
C ASP A 111 -17.80 5.17 4.97
N CYS A 112 -16.49 5.00 4.88
CA CYS A 112 -15.63 4.82 6.03
C CYS A 112 -15.15 6.16 6.58
N ASN A 113 -14.62 6.15 7.80
CA ASN A 113 -14.13 7.37 8.46
C ASN A 113 -12.68 7.66 8.14
N ARG A 114 -11.86 6.63 8.11
CA ARG A 114 -10.40 6.73 7.88
C ARG A 114 -9.84 5.37 7.49
N ALA A 115 -8.64 5.39 6.97
CA ALA A 115 -7.93 4.16 6.64
C ALA A 115 -7.18 3.61 7.84
N ILE A 116 -6.96 2.28 7.82
CA ILE A 116 -6.01 1.62 8.71
C ILE A 116 -5.05 0.81 7.85
N MET A 117 -3.76 1.00 8.08
CA MET A 117 -2.73 0.27 7.34
C MET A 117 -2.48 -1.07 8.01
N VAL A 118 -2.53 -2.13 7.21
CA VAL A 118 -2.28 -3.49 7.66
C VAL A 118 -1.01 -3.98 6.98
N ALA A 119 0.01 -4.27 7.77
CA ALA A 119 1.29 -4.69 7.23
C ALA A 119 1.87 -5.82 8.06
N HIS A 120 2.63 -6.68 7.39
CA HIS A 120 3.46 -7.69 8.04
C HIS A 120 4.89 -7.20 8.00
N ASN A 121 5.55 -7.32 9.11
CA ASN A 121 6.90 -6.82 9.30
C ASN A 121 7.91 -7.43 8.31
#